data_182ff7325dd5de6c71aa8da6d56906bf
#
_entry.id   182ff7325dd5de6c71aa8da6d56906bf
#
_cell.length_a   1.000
_cell.length_b   1.000
_cell.length_c   1.000
_cell.angle_alpha   90.00
_cell.angle_beta   90.00
_cell.angle_gamma   90.00
#
_symmetry.space_group_name_H-M   'P 1'
#
loop_
_entity.id
_entity.type
_entity.pdbx_description
1 polymer ?
#
loop_
_entity_poly.entity_id
_entity_poly.type
_entity_poly.pdbx_seq_one_letter_code
_entity_poly.pdbx_strand_id
1 'polypeptide(L)'
;YFKGFSVWKREGSNTFPIDTCEVGMEGRGYQKIVFNTNNNDGSKYNYIDSNVEKGKTYCYRVLGEFARTSNIGFPFNNVGSLPSYEICVQVSRDLPLITKASVDSTNSITGYVHVRWTKPISEDLDTIANFGPYRYDLQRSILGDNNFTTVNTQIIPYFTSEIDTNYFDLNLNTVANQYTYRVQLKTGNAPSGYGVSAEASTIFCSATQGDQKVDLFWSAIDPWDNYQYNLYRIDDNNDTMLLSTFTGEDGYRDLMVENNRQYCYYIDAHGSYGLN
;
A
#
# COMPACT_ATOMS: atom_id res chain seq x y z
N TYR A 1 -13.45 37.20 -4.05
CA TYR A 1 -13.65 36.58 -5.36
C TYR A 1 -13.29 35.11 -5.33
N PHE A 2 -13.83 34.36 -6.24
CA PHE A 2 -13.50 32.95 -6.45
C PHE A 2 -12.13 32.83 -7.11
N LYS A 3 -11.26 31.96 -6.56
CA LYS A 3 -9.89 31.75 -7.05
C LYS A 3 -9.77 30.51 -7.95
N GLY A 4 -10.53 29.48 -7.66
CA GLY A 4 -10.47 28.18 -8.31
C GLY A 4 -10.88 27.06 -7.39
N PHE A 5 -10.63 25.82 -7.84
CA PHE A 5 -10.87 24.61 -7.08
C PHE A 5 -9.56 23.92 -6.68
N SER A 6 -9.50 23.43 -5.46
CA SER A 6 -8.49 22.46 -5.03
C SER A 6 -9.06 21.06 -5.01
N VAL A 7 -8.28 20.09 -5.50
CA VAL A 7 -8.61 18.66 -5.46
C VAL A 7 -7.73 18.00 -4.39
N TRP A 8 -8.38 17.24 -3.55
CA TRP A 8 -7.78 16.55 -2.43
C TRP A 8 -7.98 15.05 -2.61
N LYS A 9 -6.91 14.30 -2.45
CA LYS A 9 -6.83 12.85 -2.66
C LYS A 9 -6.42 12.14 -1.39
N ARG A 10 -6.94 10.95 -1.21
CA ARG A 10 -6.58 10.01 -0.16
C ARG A 10 -6.58 8.59 -0.72
N GLU A 11 -5.73 7.71 -0.23
CA GLU A 11 -5.87 6.27 -0.40
C GLU A 11 -6.90 5.75 0.60
N GLY A 12 -7.79 4.84 0.15
CA GLY A 12 -8.90 4.33 0.95
C GLY A 12 -9.97 5.36 1.29
N SER A 13 -11.06 4.92 1.90
CA SER A 13 -12.16 5.79 2.32
C SER A 13 -11.92 6.41 3.69
N ASN A 14 -12.53 7.57 3.91
CA ASN A 14 -12.57 8.20 5.21
C ASN A 14 -13.91 7.91 5.91
N THR A 15 -13.87 7.21 7.02
CA THR A 15 -15.05 6.92 7.85
C THR A 15 -15.45 8.08 8.77
N PHE A 16 -14.62 9.13 8.87
CA PHE A 16 -14.94 10.28 9.71
C PHE A 16 -15.99 11.18 9.02
N PRO A 17 -17.04 11.59 9.74
CA PRO A 17 -17.98 12.54 9.21
C PRO A 17 -17.30 13.88 8.90
N ILE A 18 -17.84 14.62 7.91
CA ILE A 18 -17.38 15.98 7.63
C ILE A 18 -17.70 16.84 8.85
N ASP A 19 -16.67 17.42 9.46
CA ASP A 19 -16.87 18.48 10.44
C ASP A 19 -17.16 19.78 9.69
N THR A 20 -18.38 20.28 9.84
CA THR A 20 -18.82 21.52 9.21
C THR A 20 -18.29 22.78 9.90
N CYS A 21 -17.70 22.63 11.10
CA CYS A 21 -17.07 23.72 11.84
C CYS A 21 -15.62 23.97 11.42
N GLU A 22 -14.98 22.97 10.81
CA GLU A 22 -13.61 23.09 10.30
C GLU A 22 -13.60 23.23 8.77
N VAL A 23 -13.02 24.32 8.29
CA VAL A 23 -12.82 24.61 6.88
C VAL A 23 -11.49 24.03 6.44
N GLY A 24 -11.46 23.32 5.29
CA GLY A 24 -10.25 22.73 4.74
C GLY A 24 -10.19 21.21 4.91
N MET A 25 -9.10 20.64 4.42
CA MET A 25 -8.87 19.18 4.42
C MET A 25 -7.53 18.80 5.08
N GLU A 26 -6.74 19.79 5.53
CA GLU A 26 -5.49 19.56 6.25
C GLU A 26 -5.74 18.75 7.54
N GLY A 27 -4.88 17.79 7.84
CA GLY A 27 -4.99 16.96 9.04
C GLY A 27 -6.07 15.87 8.99
N ARG A 28 -6.81 15.73 7.86
CA ARG A 28 -7.88 14.74 7.69
C ARG A 28 -7.45 13.53 6.85
N GLY A 29 -6.16 13.35 6.64
CA GLY A 29 -5.60 12.25 5.84
C GLY A 29 -5.71 12.46 4.33
N TYR A 30 -6.10 13.63 3.86
CA TYR A 30 -6.11 14.02 2.45
C TYR A 30 -4.90 14.86 2.10
N GLN A 31 -4.35 14.63 0.91
CA GLN A 31 -3.31 15.45 0.31
C GLN A 31 -3.90 16.32 -0.79
N LYS A 32 -3.53 17.60 -0.80
CA LYS A 32 -3.86 18.50 -1.91
C LYS A 32 -3.02 18.15 -3.12
N ILE A 33 -3.64 17.65 -4.19
CA ILE A 33 -2.92 17.21 -5.39
C ILE A 33 -2.89 18.26 -6.50
N VAL A 34 -3.86 19.15 -6.53
CA VAL A 34 -3.89 20.26 -7.50
C VAL A 34 -4.73 21.42 -6.99
N PHE A 35 -4.36 22.62 -7.46
CA PHE A 35 -5.21 23.81 -7.44
C PHE A 35 -5.43 24.27 -8.88
N ASN A 36 -6.67 24.20 -9.36
CA ASN A 36 -7.04 24.53 -10.73
C ASN A 36 -7.79 25.87 -10.76
N THR A 37 -7.19 26.85 -11.43
CA THR A 37 -7.77 28.17 -11.65
C THR A 37 -8.44 28.31 -13.01
N ASN A 38 -8.22 27.35 -13.92
CA ASN A 38 -8.63 27.43 -15.32
C ASN A 38 -9.80 26.49 -15.60
N ASN A 39 -10.69 27.03 -16.35
CA ASN A 39 -11.79 26.40 -17.00
C ASN A 39 -11.41 26.28 -18.50
N ASN A 40 -10.80 25.16 -18.90
CA ASN A 40 -10.15 25.01 -20.19
C ASN A 40 -11.11 25.07 -21.39
N ASP A 41 -12.39 24.85 -21.17
CA ASP A 41 -13.46 24.87 -22.18
C ASP A 41 -14.58 25.89 -21.91
N GLY A 42 -14.39 26.73 -20.91
CA GLY A 42 -15.37 27.73 -20.51
C GLY A 42 -16.56 27.20 -19.69
N SER A 43 -16.71 25.88 -19.52
CA SER A 43 -17.88 25.26 -18.91
C SER A 43 -17.59 24.37 -17.70
N LYS A 44 -16.44 23.69 -17.63
CA LYS A 44 -16.10 22.71 -16.57
C LYS A 44 -14.63 22.77 -16.18
N TYR A 45 -14.38 22.56 -14.90
CA TYR A 45 -13.05 22.32 -14.39
C TYR A 45 -12.71 20.84 -14.51
N ASN A 46 -11.63 20.51 -15.20
CA ASN A 46 -11.17 19.14 -15.41
C ASN A 46 -9.78 18.93 -14.78
N TYR A 47 -9.59 17.80 -14.16
CA TYR A 47 -8.30 17.35 -13.68
C TYR A 47 -8.16 15.84 -13.91
N ILE A 48 -7.03 15.40 -14.44
CA ILE A 48 -6.68 14.00 -14.61
C ILE A 48 -5.59 13.67 -13.62
N ASP A 49 -5.86 12.77 -12.68
CA ASP A 49 -4.87 12.23 -11.76
C ASP A 49 -4.16 11.05 -12.44
N SER A 50 -2.91 11.26 -12.85
CA SER A 50 -2.07 10.22 -13.43
C SER A 50 -1.17 9.52 -12.40
N ASN A 51 -1.18 10.00 -11.14
CA ASN A 51 -0.42 9.40 -10.05
C ASN A 51 -1.30 8.43 -9.26
N VAL A 52 -1.72 7.35 -9.93
CA VAL A 52 -2.57 6.29 -9.36
C VAL A 52 -1.98 4.92 -9.69
N GLU A 53 -2.12 3.97 -8.77
CA GLU A 53 -1.67 2.60 -8.91
C GLU A 53 -2.85 1.66 -9.15
N LYS A 54 -2.64 0.66 -10.01
CA LYS A 54 -3.67 -0.33 -10.32
C LYS A 54 -4.05 -1.15 -9.09
N GLY A 55 -5.35 -1.40 -8.94
CA GLY A 55 -5.92 -2.15 -7.83
C GLY A 55 -6.18 -1.34 -6.56
N LYS A 56 -5.55 -0.17 -6.40
CA LYS A 56 -5.81 0.71 -5.26
C LYS A 56 -7.10 1.50 -5.40
N THR A 57 -7.71 1.84 -4.28
CA THR A 57 -8.86 2.72 -4.19
C THR A 57 -8.41 4.11 -3.76
N TYR A 58 -8.79 5.12 -4.51
CA TYR A 58 -8.55 6.52 -4.21
C TYR A 58 -9.84 7.27 -4.01
N CYS A 59 -9.88 8.08 -2.98
CA CYS A 59 -11.03 8.90 -2.65
C CYS A 59 -10.70 10.38 -2.81
N TYR A 60 -11.60 11.12 -3.41
CA TYR A 60 -11.41 12.51 -3.79
C TYR A 60 -12.47 13.41 -3.19
N ARG A 61 -12.04 14.62 -2.83
CA ARG A 61 -12.91 15.75 -2.45
C ARG A 61 -12.43 17.01 -3.16
N VAL A 62 -13.34 17.91 -3.41
CA VAL A 62 -13.07 19.20 -4.07
C VAL A 62 -13.52 20.32 -3.16
N LEU A 63 -12.71 21.38 -3.06
CA LEU A 63 -13.05 22.63 -2.36
C LEU A 63 -12.95 23.79 -3.32
N GLY A 64 -13.92 24.70 -3.25
CA GLY A 64 -13.81 26.04 -3.83
C GLY A 64 -12.92 26.93 -2.95
N GLU A 65 -11.96 27.63 -3.53
CA GLU A 65 -11.12 28.59 -2.82
C GLU A 65 -11.48 30.02 -3.19
N PHE A 66 -11.54 30.88 -2.19
CA PHE A 66 -11.94 32.26 -2.29
C PHE A 66 -10.92 33.19 -1.60
N ALA A 67 -10.86 34.44 -2.02
CA ALA A 67 -10.09 35.46 -1.36
C ALA A 67 -10.74 36.83 -1.46
N ARG A 68 -10.35 37.76 -0.59
CA ARG A 68 -10.56 39.19 -0.79
C ARG A 68 -9.41 39.76 -1.65
N THR A 69 -9.67 40.83 -2.37
CA THR A 69 -8.66 41.56 -3.15
C THR A 69 -8.36 42.86 -2.45
N SER A 70 -7.08 43.19 -2.29
CA SER A 70 -6.64 44.53 -1.90
C SER A 70 -6.91 45.54 -2.99
N ASN A 71 -6.86 46.82 -2.68
CA ASN A 71 -7.02 47.92 -3.65
C ASN A 71 -6.01 47.91 -4.80
N ILE A 72 -4.90 47.19 -4.63
CA ILE A 72 -3.81 47.00 -5.62
C ILE A 72 -3.81 45.59 -6.23
N GLY A 73 -4.90 44.80 -6.02
CA GLY A 73 -5.11 43.54 -6.70
C GLY A 73 -4.53 42.28 -6.03
N PHE A 74 -3.83 42.40 -4.90
CA PHE A 74 -3.30 41.21 -4.19
C PHE A 74 -4.36 40.47 -3.40
N PRO A 75 -4.41 39.12 -3.49
CA PRO A 75 -5.32 38.31 -2.69
C PRO A 75 -4.91 38.28 -1.21
N PHE A 76 -5.91 38.40 -0.32
CA PHE A 76 -5.75 38.26 1.12
C PHE A 76 -6.99 37.63 1.74
N ASN A 77 -6.89 37.18 2.99
CA ASN A 77 -7.95 36.47 3.70
C ASN A 77 -8.51 35.30 2.86
N ASN A 78 -7.63 34.34 2.52
CA ASN A 78 -8.01 33.15 1.79
C ASN A 78 -8.94 32.29 2.65
N VAL A 79 -9.99 31.74 2.05
CA VAL A 79 -10.98 30.86 2.70
C VAL A 79 -11.39 29.76 1.71
N GLY A 80 -11.53 28.53 2.21
CA GLY A 80 -12.09 27.41 1.46
C GLY A 80 -13.60 27.26 1.69
N SER A 81 -14.29 26.66 0.75
CA SER A 81 -15.67 26.16 0.94
C SER A 81 -15.66 24.94 1.87
N LEU A 82 -16.84 24.48 2.26
CA LEU A 82 -16.99 23.10 2.70
C LEU A 82 -16.56 22.15 1.58
N PRO A 83 -15.97 20.99 1.92
CA PRO A 83 -15.60 20.00 0.93
C PRO A 83 -16.83 19.39 0.24
N SER A 84 -16.66 18.96 -1.01
CA SER A 84 -17.68 18.16 -1.70
C SER A 84 -17.94 16.84 -0.97
N TYR A 85 -18.99 16.14 -1.36
CA TYR A 85 -19.10 14.72 -1.03
C TYR A 85 -17.86 13.98 -1.51
N GLU A 86 -17.49 12.91 -0.78
CA GLU A 86 -16.41 12.03 -1.16
C GLU A 86 -16.83 11.14 -2.34
N ILE A 87 -15.95 11.03 -3.31
CA ILE A 87 -16.09 10.07 -4.41
C ILE A 87 -14.89 9.17 -4.38
N CYS A 88 -15.12 7.85 -4.25
CA CYS A 88 -14.09 6.85 -4.24
C CYS A 88 -14.13 6.03 -5.52
N VAL A 89 -12.95 5.76 -6.10
CA VAL A 89 -12.79 4.99 -7.32
C VAL A 89 -11.68 3.98 -7.11
N GLN A 90 -11.97 2.69 -7.35
CA GLN A 90 -10.92 1.68 -7.44
C GLN A 90 -10.34 1.70 -8.87
N VAL A 91 -9.02 1.80 -8.95
CA VAL A 91 -8.31 1.72 -10.24
C VAL A 91 -8.36 0.29 -10.76
N SER A 92 -8.39 0.11 -12.08
CA SER A 92 -8.56 -1.19 -12.75
C SER A 92 -7.61 -2.28 -12.22
N ARG A 93 -8.12 -3.52 -12.13
CA ARG A 93 -7.41 -4.72 -11.67
C ARG A 93 -7.09 -5.64 -12.86
N ASP A 94 -6.51 -5.08 -13.92
CA ASP A 94 -6.05 -5.80 -15.10
C ASP A 94 -4.67 -6.46 -14.91
N LEU A 95 -4.04 -6.27 -13.75
CA LEU A 95 -2.80 -6.90 -13.31
C LEU A 95 -3.02 -7.78 -12.08
N PRO A 96 -2.13 -8.78 -11.84
CA PRO A 96 -2.10 -9.50 -10.58
C PRO A 96 -1.89 -8.56 -9.39
N LEU A 97 -2.36 -8.93 -8.20
CA LEU A 97 -2.09 -8.22 -6.96
C LEU A 97 -1.45 -9.19 -5.96
N ILE A 98 -0.36 -8.79 -5.32
CA ILE A 98 0.18 -9.53 -4.18
C ILE A 98 -0.67 -9.17 -2.96
N THR A 99 -1.12 -10.19 -2.24
CA THR A 99 -2.00 -10.04 -1.07
C THR A 99 -1.36 -10.51 0.23
N LYS A 100 -0.17 -11.12 0.15
CA LYS A 100 0.63 -11.51 1.32
C LYS A 100 2.10 -11.63 0.92
N ALA A 101 2.99 -11.14 1.78
CA ALA A 101 4.44 -11.39 1.77
C ALA A 101 4.91 -11.50 3.23
N SER A 102 4.74 -12.68 3.82
CA SER A 102 4.94 -12.92 5.26
C SER A 102 6.17 -13.80 5.49
N VAL A 103 7.05 -13.40 6.41
CA VAL A 103 8.08 -14.29 6.95
C VAL A 103 7.42 -15.24 7.94
N ASP A 104 7.17 -16.47 7.52
CA ASP A 104 6.58 -17.49 8.38
C ASP A 104 7.66 -18.30 9.16
N SER A 105 8.93 -18.20 8.74
CA SER A 105 10.06 -18.74 9.47
C SER A 105 11.29 -17.85 9.36
N THR A 106 11.80 -17.43 10.51
CA THR A 106 13.01 -16.60 10.62
C THR A 106 14.23 -17.49 10.86
N ASN A 107 15.11 -17.59 9.86
CA ASN A 107 16.33 -18.37 9.93
C ASN A 107 17.37 -17.83 8.93
N SER A 108 18.65 -18.00 9.24
CA SER A 108 19.74 -17.53 8.36
C SER A 108 19.99 -18.42 7.13
N ILE A 109 19.46 -19.64 7.11
CA ILE A 109 19.70 -20.63 6.04
C ILE A 109 18.37 -21.22 5.52
N THR A 110 17.48 -21.60 6.44
CA THR A 110 16.25 -22.36 6.15
C THR A 110 14.98 -21.52 6.38
N GLY A 111 15.11 -20.21 6.48
CA GLY A 111 13.99 -19.31 6.57
C GLY A 111 13.10 -19.40 5.32
N TYR A 112 11.84 -19.01 5.45
CA TYR A 112 10.94 -18.99 4.32
C TYR A 112 9.91 -17.89 4.41
N VAL A 113 9.43 -17.49 3.23
CA VAL A 113 8.40 -16.47 3.04
C VAL A 113 7.20 -17.11 2.38
N HIS A 114 6.01 -16.85 2.94
CA HIS A 114 4.74 -17.21 2.33
C HIS A 114 4.22 -16.04 1.50
N VAL A 115 4.11 -16.23 0.20
CA VAL A 115 3.59 -15.25 -0.75
C VAL A 115 2.22 -15.69 -1.25
N ARG A 116 1.25 -14.76 -1.26
CA ARG A 116 -0.05 -14.95 -1.90
C ARG A 116 -0.32 -13.82 -2.87
N TRP A 117 -1.01 -14.14 -3.95
CA TRP A 117 -1.39 -13.16 -4.96
C TRP A 117 -2.74 -13.51 -5.59
N THR A 118 -3.30 -12.62 -6.39
CA THR A 118 -4.55 -12.87 -7.12
C THR A 118 -4.34 -12.66 -8.59
N LYS A 119 -5.11 -13.34 -9.44
CA LYS A 119 -5.22 -13.02 -10.87
C LYS A 119 -5.86 -11.62 -11.04
N PRO A 120 -5.68 -11.00 -12.22
CA PRO A 120 -6.55 -9.92 -12.66
C PRO A 120 -8.02 -10.33 -12.60
N ILE A 121 -8.93 -9.37 -12.56
CA ILE A 121 -10.36 -9.66 -12.71
C ILE A 121 -10.76 -9.57 -14.19
N SER A 122 -11.74 -10.41 -14.58
CA SER A 122 -12.18 -10.56 -15.98
C SER A 122 -12.82 -9.29 -16.54
N GLU A 123 -13.40 -8.49 -15.67
CA GLU A 123 -14.06 -7.23 -16.01
C GLU A 123 -13.09 -6.13 -16.44
N ASP A 124 -11.85 -6.19 -15.93
CA ASP A 124 -10.82 -5.17 -16.18
C ASP A 124 -9.79 -5.62 -17.23
N LEU A 125 -9.50 -6.93 -17.32
CA LEU A 125 -8.62 -7.48 -18.35
C LEU A 125 -9.42 -7.89 -19.58
N ASP A 126 -9.29 -7.13 -20.69
CA ASP A 126 -9.85 -7.54 -21.97
C ASP A 126 -9.18 -8.85 -22.46
N THR A 127 -9.83 -9.99 -22.19
CA THR A 127 -9.32 -11.33 -22.54
C THR A 127 -9.44 -11.67 -24.01
N ILE A 128 -10.15 -10.86 -24.80
CA ILE A 128 -10.24 -11.00 -26.27
C ILE A 128 -9.01 -10.35 -26.88
N ALA A 129 -8.70 -9.13 -26.50
CA ALA A 129 -7.50 -8.43 -26.96
C ALA A 129 -6.22 -9.04 -26.37
N ASN A 130 -6.27 -9.52 -25.12
CA ASN A 130 -5.14 -10.10 -24.39
C ASN A 130 -5.40 -11.60 -24.13
N PHE A 131 -5.33 -12.38 -25.20
CA PHE A 131 -5.64 -13.81 -25.15
C PHE A 131 -4.52 -14.65 -24.52
N GLY A 132 -4.86 -15.89 -24.14
CA GLY A 132 -3.92 -16.87 -23.60
C GLY A 132 -2.92 -17.44 -24.63
N PRO A 133 -1.97 -18.24 -24.20
CA PRO A 133 -1.78 -18.67 -22.81
C PRO A 133 -1.35 -17.52 -21.90
N TYR A 134 -1.84 -17.58 -20.66
CA TYR A 134 -1.44 -16.62 -19.63
C TYR A 134 -0.31 -17.22 -18.80
N ARG A 135 0.77 -16.46 -18.66
CA ARG A 135 1.92 -16.83 -17.85
C ARG A 135 2.09 -15.84 -16.72
N TYR A 136 2.20 -16.35 -15.50
CA TYR A 136 2.44 -15.61 -14.29
C TYR A 136 3.81 -15.99 -13.74
N ASP A 137 4.75 -15.04 -13.76
CA ASP A 137 6.09 -15.21 -13.21
C ASP A 137 6.13 -14.46 -11.85
N LEU A 138 6.12 -15.22 -10.75
CA LEU A 138 6.41 -14.66 -9.43
C LEU A 138 7.90 -14.36 -9.35
N GLN A 139 8.25 -13.13 -9.09
CA GLN A 139 9.61 -12.64 -9.03
C GLN A 139 9.96 -12.15 -7.62
N ARG A 140 11.20 -12.38 -7.20
CA ARG A 140 11.77 -11.94 -5.93
C ARG A 140 13.02 -11.13 -6.15
N SER A 141 13.24 -10.12 -5.28
CA SER A 141 14.49 -9.40 -5.08
C SER A 141 14.75 -9.24 -3.58
N ILE A 142 16.00 -8.97 -3.20
CA ILE A 142 16.30 -8.39 -1.89
C ILE A 142 15.94 -6.90 -1.97
N LEU A 143 15.32 -6.35 -0.93
CA LEU A 143 14.93 -4.94 -0.92
C LEU A 143 16.15 -4.03 -1.16
N GLY A 144 16.00 -3.12 -2.11
CA GLY A 144 17.05 -2.18 -2.51
C GLY A 144 17.99 -2.68 -3.62
N ASP A 145 18.01 -4.00 -3.95
CA ASP A 145 18.84 -4.54 -5.03
C ASP A 145 18.24 -4.33 -6.43
N ASN A 146 16.92 -4.22 -6.53
CA ASN A 146 16.16 -4.08 -7.78
C ASN A 146 16.43 -5.18 -8.84
N ASN A 147 17.10 -6.26 -8.45
CA ASN A 147 17.45 -7.38 -9.31
C ASN A 147 16.46 -8.54 -9.09
N PHE A 148 15.36 -8.51 -9.83
CA PHE A 148 14.29 -9.50 -9.70
C PHE A 148 14.63 -10.81 -10.43
N THR A 149 14.53 -11.92 -9.70
CA THR A 149 14.65 -13.28 -10.24
C THR A 149 13.30 -13.99 -10.15
N THR A 150 12.94 -14.76 -11.18
CA THR A 150 11.72 -15.57 -11.18
C THR A 150 11.91 -16.78 -10.27
N VAL A 151 11.05 -16.88 -9.24
CA VAL A 151 11.06 -17.99 -8.25
C VAL A 151 9.96 -19.01 -8.49
N ASN A 152 8.89 -18.63 -9.18
CA ASN A 152 7.80 -19.51 -9.58
C ASN A 152 7.21 -19.07 -10.91
N THR A 153 6.79 -20.02 -11.74
CA THR A 153 6.09 -19.77 -13.00
C THR A 153 4.86 -20.65 -13.09
N GLN A 154 3.73 -20.03 -13.41
CA GLN A 154 2.47 -20.71 -13.69
C GLN A 154 1.99 -20.35 -15.09
N ILE A 155 1.54 -21.34 -15.86
CA ILE A 155 1.03 -21.15 -17.22
C ILE A 155 -0.34 -21.80 -17.33
N ILE A 156 -1.33 -21.03 -17.77
CA ILE A 156 -2.69 -21.51 -18.02
C ILE A 156 -3.14 -21.19 -19.44
N PRO A 157 -3.83 -22.11 -20.12
CA PRO A 157 -4.26 -21.89 -21.50
C PRO A 157 -5.39 -20.86 -21.61
N TYR A 158 -6.30 -20.83 -20.62
CA TYR A 158 -7.46 -19.96 -20.62
C TYR A 158 -7.52 -19.15 -19.31
N PHE A 159 -8.05 -17.95 -19.36
CA PHE A 159 -8.17 -17.06 -18.20
C PHE A 159 -9.02 -17.68 -17.07
N THR A 160 -10.02 -18.48 -17.42
CA THR A 160 -10.89 -19.21 -16.49
C THR A 160 -10.23 -20.41 -15.82
N SER A 161 -9.07 -20.87 -16.29
CA SER A 161 -8.37 -22.02 -15.69
C SER A 161 -7.93 -21.71 -14.26
N GLU A 162 -7.95 -22.74 -13.42
CA GLU A 162 -7.45 -22.68 -12.06
C GLU A 162 -5.93 -22.45 -12.03
N ILE A 163 -5.46 -21.77 -11.01
CA ILE A 163 -4.05 -21.46 -10.77
C ILE A 163 -3.76 -21.44 -9.28
N ASP A 164 -2.63 -21.99 -8.88
CA ASP A 164 -2.16 -21.87 -7.50
C ASP A 164 -1.55 -20.48 -7.27
N THR A 165 -2.18 -19.73 -6.42
CA THR A 165 -1.74 -18.37 -6.05
C THR A 165 -1.04 -18.30 -4.70
N ASN A 166 -0.72 -19.47 -4.11
CA ASN A 166 0.08 -19.60 -2.90
C ASN A 166 1.48 -20.11 -3.26
N TYR A 167 2.49 -19.51 -2.69
CA TYR A 167 3.87 -19.95 -2.88
C TYR A 167 4.65 -19.81 -1.58
N PHE A 168 5.39 -20.87 -1.23
CA PHE A 168 6.34 -20.85 -0.12
C PHE A 168 7.75 -20.77 -0.69
N ASP A 169 8.38 -19.64 -0.50
CA ASP A 169 9.75 -19.37 -0.95
C ASP A 169 10.72 -19.80 0.14
N LEU A 170 11.38 -20.91 -0.08
CA LEU A 170 12.15 -21.65 0.92
C LEU A 170 13.65 -21.33 0.83
N ASN A 171 14.37 -21.70 1.90
CA ASN A 171 15.83 -21.60 2.00
C ASN A 171 16.35 -20.17 1.85
N LEU A 172 15.71 -19.25 2.53
CA LEU A 172 16.05 -17.84 2.55
C LEU A 172 16.76 -17.46 3.85
N ASN A 173 17.65 -16.47 3.74
CA ASN A 173 18.18 -15.78 4.93
C ASN A 173 17.21 -14.67 5.35
N THR A 174 16.17 -15.02 6.10
CA THR A 174 15.16 -14.10 6.59
C THR A 174 15.56 -13.31 7.84
N VAL A 175 16.75 -13.61 8.40
CA VAL A 175 17.35 -12.82 9.49
C VAL A 175 18.01 -11.56 8.95
N ALA A 176 18.76 -11.67 7.85
CA ALA A 176 19.56 -10.57 7.34
C ALA A 176 18.91 -9.77 6.21
N ASN A 177 17.94 -10.37 5.51
CA ASN A 177 17.38 -9.78 4.30
C ASN A 177 15.88 -9.55 4.40
N GLN A 178 15.46 -8.41 3.90
CA GLN A 178 14.08 -8.10 3.55
C GLN A 178 13.86 -8.44 2.08
N TYR A 179 12.82 -9.23 1.78
CA TYR A 179 12.53 -9.68 0.42
C TYR A 179 11.35 -8.94 -0.17
N THR A 180 11.47 -8.58 -1.44
CA THR A 180 10.42 -7.92 -2.22
C THR A 180 9.93 -8.85 -3.32
N TYR A 181 8.62 -8.90 -3.52
CA TYR A 181 7.96 -9.75 -4.51
C TYR A 181 7.10 -8.93 -5.45
N ARG A 182 6.97 -9.44 -6.68
CA ARG A 182 6.04 -8.94 -7.69
C ARG A 182 5.65 -10.07 -8.64
N VAL A 183 4.52 -9.93 -9.32
CA VAL A 183 4.06 -10.90 -10.32
C VAL A 183 4.05 -10.25 -11.69
N GLN A 184 4.81 -10.80 -12.63
CA GLN A 184 4.76 -10.41 -14.03
C GLN A 184 3.72 -11.24 -14.75
N LEU A 185 2.75 -10.58 -15.41
CA LEU A 185 1.79 -11.19 -16.31
C LEU A 185 2.30 -11.10 -17.74
N LYS A 186 2.22 -12.23 -18.47
CA LYS A 186 2.43 -12.33 -19.90
C LYS A 186 1.20 -12.96 -20.55
N THR A 187 0.87 -12.52 -21.73
CA THR A 187 -0.27 -13.02 -22.52
C THR A 187 0.20 -13.54 -23.87
N GLY A 188 -0.64 -14.27 -24.59
CA GLY A 188 -0.28 -14.83 -25.87
C GLY A 188 0.16 -13.81 -26.91
N ASN A 189 -0.42 -12.60 -26.89
CA ASN A 189 -0.03 -11.48 -27.75
C ASN A 189 1.05 -10.57 -27.12
N ALA A 190 1.38 -10.73 -25.86
CA ALA A 190 2.45 -10.00 -25.17
C ALA A 190 3.39 -10.95 -24.39
N PRO A 191 4.15 -11.83 -25.11
CA PRO A 191 4.97 -12.86 -24.49
C PRO A 191 6.19 -12.30 -23.74
N SER A 192 6.63 -11.08 -24.04
CA SER A 192 7.69 -10.38 -23.31
C SER A 192 7.20 -9.77 -22.01
N GLY A 193 5.90 -9.47 -21.89
CA GLY A 193 5.25 -8.93 -20.69
C GLY A 193 4.04 -8.08 -21.06
N TYR A 194 2.89 -8.36 -20.43
CA TYR A 194 1.70 -7.51 -20.45
C TYR A 194 1.84 -6.41 -19.41
N GLY A 195 2.23 -6.81 -18.20
CA GLY A 195 2.44 -5.88 -17.11
C GLY A 195 2.97 -6.57 -15.85
N VAL A 196 3.29 -5.79 -14.84
CA VAL A 196 3.85 -6.24 -13.57
C VAL A 196 2.99 -5.68 -12.44
N SER A 197 2.72 -6.48 -11.41
CA SER A 197 2.04 -6.03 -10.20
C SER A 197 2.85 -4.95 -9.48
N ALA A 198 2.19 -4.20 -8.61
CA ALA A 198 2.89 -3.46 -7.58
C ALA A 198 3.74 -4.41 -6.71
N GLU A 199 4.81 -3.87 -6.15
CA GLU A 199 5.75 -4.61 -5.31
C GLU A 199 5.23 -4.69 -3.87
N ALA A 200 5.43 -5.84 -3.23
CA ALA A 200 5.19 -6.03 -1.80
C ALA A 200 6.44 -6.63 -1.15
N SER A 201 6.86 -6.09 -0.01
CA SER A 201 7.96 -6.64 0.75
C SER A 201 7.49 -7.38 2.00
N THR A 202 8.36 -8.25 2.52
CA THR A 202 8.22 -8.74 3.90
C THR A 202 8.38 -7.58 4.88
N ILE A 203 7.75 -7.67 6.05
CA ILE A 203 8.05 -6.76 7.15
C ILE A 203 9.44 -7.13 7.69
N PHE A 204 10.29 -6.13 7.84
CA PHE A 204 11.59 -6.27 8.48
C PHE A 204 11.57 -5.56 9.83
N CYS A 205 11.70 -6.35 10.90
CA CYS A 205 11.73 -5.84 12.26
C CYS A 205 13.18 -5.86 12.76
N SER A 206 13.65 -4.74 13.31
CA SER A 206 14.95 -4.59 13.96
C SER A 206 14.77 -4.25 15.43
N ALA A 207 15.68 -4.73 16.28
CA ALA A 207 15.66 -4.51 17.70
C ALA A 207 17.01 -3.98 18.19
N THR A 208 16.99 -2.96 19.02
CA THR A 208 18.18 -2.41 19.70
C THR A 208 17.99 -2.52 21.20
N GLN A 209 18.91 -3.24 21.85
CA GLN A 209 18.88 -3.43 23.31
C GLN A 209 19.39 -2.21 24.07
N GLY A 210 18.83 -1.94 25.26
CA GLY A 210 19.28 -0.96 26.22
C GLY A 210 19.13 -1.47 27.65
N ASP A 211 19.42 -0.62 28.64
CA ASP A 211 19.22 -0.97 30.04
C ASP A 211 17.74 -1.05 30.36
N GLN A 212 17.25 -2.26 30.68
CA GLN A 212 15.84 -2.59 30.93
C GLN A 212 14.88 -2.11 29.84
N LYS A 213 15.33 -2.12 28.57
CA LYS A 213 14.51 -1.73 27.43
C LYS A 213 14.97 -2.38 26.13
N VAL A 214 14.03 -2.49 25.19
CA VAL A 214 14.29 -2.81 23.78
C VAL A 214 13.59 -1.78 22.91
N ASP A 215 14.33 -1.11 22.04
CA ASP A 215 13.79 -0.23 21.00
C ASP A 215 13.59 -1.05 19.73
N LEU A 216 12.37 -1.10 19.22
CA LEU A 216 11.93 -1.84 18.02
C LEU A 216 11.59 -0.88 16.90
N PHE A 217 11.99 -1.22 15.67
CA PHE A 217 11.63 -0.52 14.45
C PHE A 217 11.27 -1.53 13.37
N TRP A 218 10.31 -1.20 12.51
CA TRP A 218 9.94 -2.04 11.38
C TRP A 218 9.63 -1.23 10.14
N SER A 219 9.77 -1.88 8.99
CA SER A 219 9.47 -1.30 7.70
C SER A 219 8.96 -2.36 6.72
N ALA A 220 8.11 -1.94 5.80
CA ALA A 220 7.66 -2.74 4.67
C ALA A 220 7.39 -1.82 3.47
N ILE A 221 7.37 -2.41 2.27
CA ILE A 221 6.75 -1.82 1.09
C ILE A 221 5.45 -2.58 0.87
N ASP A 222 4.34 -1.91 1.04
CA ASP A 222 3.01 -2.50 0.93
C ASP A 222 2.22 -1.81 -0.18
N PRO A 223 1.71 -2.56 -1.17
CA PRO A 223 0.86 -2.01 -2.22
C PRO A 223 -0.60 -1.84 -1.76
N TRP A 224 -0.89 -2.13 -0.51
CA TRP A 224 -2.17 -1.98 0.17
C TRP A 224 -2.05 -1.05 1.37
N ASP A 225 -3.18 -0.59 1.91
CA ASP A 225 -3.23 0.17 3.15
C ASP A 225 -3.24 -0.78 4.35
N ASN A 226 -2.21 -0.73 5.20
CA ASN A 226 -2.21 -1.39 6.49
C ASN A 226 -3.00 -0.54 7.50
N TYR A 227 -4.10 -1.08 7.97
CA TYR A 227 -4.96 -0.41 8.95
C TYR A 227 -4.71 -0.86 10.39
N GLN A 228 -3.91 -1.93 10.58
CA GLN A 228 -3.58 -2.44 11.91
C GLN A 228 -2.26 -3.20 11.90
N TYR A 229 -1.44 -2.94 12.93
CA TYR A 229 -0.25 -3.73 13.27
C TYR A 229 -0.39 -4.24 14.70
N ASN A 230 -0.16 -5.52 14.92
CA ASN A 230 -0.09 -6.14 16.23
C ASN A 230 1.35 -6.54 16.51
N LEU A 231 1.93 -5.99 17.58
CA LEU A 231 3.28 -6.33 18.03
C LEU A 231 3.21 -7.35 19.15
N TYR A 232 3.94 -8.43 18.98
CA TYR A 232 4.02 -9.50 19.95
C TYR A 232 5.45 -9.68 20.45
N ARG A 233 5.57 -10.08 21.71
CA ARG A 233 6.81 -10.53 22.34
C ARG A 233 6.68 -11.98 22.75
N ILE A 234 7.75 -12.76 22.54
CA ILE A 234 7.91 -14.11 23.05
C ILE A 234 9.08 -14.09 24.02
N ASP A 235 8.88 -14.55 25.23
CA ASP A 235 9.92 -14.62 26.25
C ASP A 235 10.68 -15.95 26.20
N ASP A 236 11.64 -16.13 27.13
CA ASP A 236 12.48 -17.32 27.26
C ASP A 236 11.72 -18.59 27.69
N ASN A 237 10.45 -18.48 28.14
CA ASN A 237 9.55 -19.60 28.41
C ASN A 237 8.67 -19.97 27.22
N ASN A 238 8.81 -19.31 26.07
CA ASN A 238 7.94 -19.33 24.90
C ASN A 238 6.52 -18.81 25.14
N ASP A 239 6.33 -17.96 26.17
CA ASP A 239 5.05 -17.29 26.38
C ASP A 239 4.94 -16.09 25.44
N THR A 240 3.85 -16.09 24.66
CA THR A 240 3.55 -15.02 23.71
C THR A 240 2.63 -13.99 24.31
N MET A 241 3.04 -12.72 24.27
CA MET A 241 2.26 -11.59 24.77
C MET A 241 2.06 -10.54 23.65
N LEU A 242 0.82 -10.10 23.47
CA LEU A 242 0.52 -8.90 22.67
C LEU A 242 0.95 -7.67 23.46
N LEU A 243 1.92 -6.93 22.95
CA LEU A 243 2.43 -5.69 23.57
C LEU A 243 1.57 -4.50 23.23
N SER A 244 1.20 -4.36 21.96
CA SER A 244 0.42 -3.22 21.50
C SER A 244 -0.21 -3.48 20.12
N THR A 245 -1.23 -2.67 19.81
CA THR A 245 -1.86 -2.58 18.49
C THR A 245 -1.75 -1.15 18.00
N PHE A 246 -1.36 -0.95 16.74
CA PHE A 246 -1.08 0.35 16.13
C PHE A 246 -1.85 0.52 14.81
N THR A 247 -1.96 1.77 14.34
CA THR A 247 -2.61 2.12 13.08
C THR A 247 -1.69 2.84 12.08
N GLY A 248 -0.41 3.03 12.38
CA GLY A 248 0.50 3.77 11.49
C GLY A 248 1.90 4.01 12.06
N GLU A 249 2.20 3.46 13.22
CA GLU A 249 3.50 3.56 13.85
C GLU A 249 4.47 2.55 13.20
N ASP A 250 5.75 2.91 13.18
CA ASP A 250 6.88 2.12 12.67
C ASP A 250 7.93 1.79 13.73
N GLY A 251 7.63 2.07 14.99
CA GLY A 251 8.51 1.80 16.13
C GLY A 251 7.78 1.67 17.47
N TYR A 252 8.42 0.96 18.39
CA TYR A 252 7.92 0.74 19.76
C TYR A 252 9.08 0.59 20.73
N ARG A 253 8.91 1.08 21.96
CA ARG A 253 9.85 0.86 23.04
C ARG A 253 9.25 -0.05 24.10
N ASP A 254 9.80 -1.26 24.23
CA ASP A 254 9.44 -2.17 25.29
C ASP A 254 10.27 -1.85 26.56
N LEU A 255 9.58 -1.43 27.61
CA LEU A 255 10.15 -1.15 28.95
C LEU A 255 9.83 -2.26 29.96
N MET A 256 9.16 -3.32 29.54
CA MET A 256 8.78 -4.45 30.38
C MET A 256 9.70 -5.64 30.16
N VAL A 257 11.01 -5.37 30.07
CA VAL A 257 12.05 -6.39 29.86
C VAL A 257 13.06 -6.34 31.00
N GLU A 258 13.66 -7.49 31.29
CA GLU A 258 14.71 -7.64 32.30
C GLU A 258 16.06 -7.82 31.59
N ASN A 259 17.12 -7.26 32.19
CA ASN A 259 18.48 -7.47 31.70
C ASN A 259 18.89 -8.95 31.77
N ASN A 260 19.72 -9.39 30.82
CA ASN A 260 20.23 -10.76 30.69
C ASN A 260 19.15 -11.82 30.38
N ARG A 261 17.98 -11.42 29.88
CA ARG A 261 16.98 -12.31 29.32
C ARG A 261 16.90 -12.17 27.79
N GLN A 262 16.49 -13.24 27.12
CA GLN A 262 16.24 -13.25 25.67
C GLN A 262 14.77 -13.03 25.39
N TYR A 263 14.47 -12.12 24.46
CA TYR A 263 13.14 -11.84 23.97
C TYR A 263 13.14 -11.89 22.45
N CYS A 264 12.11 -12.47 21.88
CA CYS A 264 11.84 -12.44 20.44
C CYS A 264 10.60 -11.59 20.17
N TYR A 265 10.59 -10.90 19.03
CA TYR A 265 9.47 -10.04 18.65
C TYR A 265 9.01 -10.38 17.24
N TYR A 266 7.71 -10.28 17.00
CA TYR A 266 7.16 -10.32 15.65
C TYR A 266 5.98 -9.36 15.51
N ILE A 267 5.72 -8.96 14.25
CA ILE A 267 4.67 -8.03 13.89
C ILE A 267 3.74 -8.72 12.91
N ASP A 268 2.44 -8.66 13.20
CA ASP A 268 1.37 -9.11 12.33
C ASP A 268 0.63 -7.87 11.81
N ALA A 269 0.65 -7.68 10.47
CA ALA A 269 0.03 -6.55 9.80
C ALA A 269 -1.24 -6.98 9.06
N HIS A 270 -2.28 -6.18 9.21
CA HIS A 270 -3.55 -6.35 8.53
C HIS A 270 -3.80 -5.17 7.59
N GLY A 271 -4.02 -5.46 6.33
CA GLY A 271 -4.21 -4.45 5.30
C GLY A 271 -5.25 -4.83 4.25
N SER A 272 -5.60 -3.88 3.40
CA SER A 272 -6.58 -4.05 2.32
C SER A 272 -6.29 -3.11 1.15
N TYR A 273 -6.57 -3.56 -0.07
CA TYR A 273 -6.46 -2.75 -1.29
C TYR A 273 -7.62 -1.76 -1.49
N GLY A 274 -8.67 -1.87 -0.74
CA GLY A 274 -9.85 -1.08 -1.02
C GLY A 274 -10.78 -0.92 0.16
N LEU A 275 -11.95 -0.38 -0.13
CA LEU A 275 -13.05 -0.24 0.80
C LEU A 275 -13.55 -1.62 1.23
N ASN A 276 -13.54 -1.89 2.51
CA ASN A 276 -14.23 -3.03 3.11
C ASN A 276 -15.69 -2.65 3.33
#